data_6ec66a3ce6358f4183c724ee8f09920d
#
_entry.id   6ec66a3ce6358f4183c724ee8f09920d
#
_cell.length_a   1.000
_cell.length_b   1.000
_cell.length_c   1.000
_cell.angle_alpha   90.00
_cell.angle_beta   90.00
_cell.angle_gamma   90.00
#
_symmetry.space_group_name_H-M   'P 1'
#
loop_
_entity.id
_entity.type
_entity.pdbx_description
1 polymer ?
#
loop_
_entity_poly.entity_id
_entity_poly.type
_entity_poly.pdbx_seq_one_letter_code
_entity_poly.pdbx_strand_id
1 'polypeptide(L)'
;MTLGKTIEISSTPFTIVGVCADKETFEPTMESIDDYHTYNQSTGSKVYVPSESWPIFYQFDEPQNALLKVDATSNMTRVGKEAAQILNTNVSSSSVQYKAQDLLKQAKDIQNLSKSTNAMLIWIAGISLLVGGIGVMNIMLVTVTERTKEIGLKKAIGARKKAILFQFLTEAVVLTSIGGIVGVLTGIGLAKLISIFNGTPVSISIPAMILSVLFSMAIGIIFGLLPSYKAANLDPIEALRHE
;
A
#
# COMPACT_ATOMS: atom_id res chain seq x y z
N MET A 1 40.42 8.74 26.87
CA MET A 1 41.14 7.48 26.62
C MET A 1 40.57 6.41 27.54
N THR A 2 39.93 5.40 27.01
CA THR A 2 39.25 4.32 27.73
C THR A 2 40.02 2.99 27.68
N LEU A 3 41.06 2.91 26.83
CA LEU A 3 41.92 1.73 26.70
C LEU A 3 42.69 1.47 28.03
N GLY A 4 42.74 0.20 28.46
CA GLY A 4 43.38 -0.23 29.68
C GLY A 4 42.52 -0.05 30.94
N LYS A 5 41.33 0.54 30.87
CA LYS A 5 40.41 0.60 32.00
C LYS A 5 39.65 -0.70 32.14
N THR A 6 39.24 -1.01 33.35
CA THR A 6 38.44 -2.19 33.66
C THR A 6 36.97 -1.81 33.68
N ILE A 7 36.14 -2.63 33.05
CA ILE A 7 34.65 -2.61 33.12
C ILE A 7 34.18 -3.90 33.77
N GLU A 8 33.12 -3.83 34.54
CA GLU A 8 32.45 -5.03 35.09
C GLU A 8 31.30 -5.42 34.23
N ILE A 9 31.28 -6.68 33.79
CA ILE A 9 30.18 -7.27 33.04
C ILE A 9 29.73 -8.49 33.86
N SER A 10 28.47 -8.48 34.32
CA SER A 10 27.91 -9.54 35.19
C SER A 10 28.80 -9.89 36.38
N SER A 11 29.35 -8.86 37.05
CA SER A 11 30.27 -9.00 38.22
C SER A 11 31.66 -9.58 37.88
N THR A 12 32.01 -9.69 36.61
CA THR A 12 33.34 -10.14 36.16
C THR A 12 34.11 -8.96 35.55
N PRO A 13 35.32 -8.66 36.03
CA PRO A 13 36.10 -7.54 35.50
C PRO A 13 36.77 -7.86 34.17
N PHE A 14 36.57 -7.00 33.16
CA PHE A 14 37.21 -7.08 31.85
C PHE A 14 38.02 -5.83 31.57
N THR A 15 39.21 -6.00 31.01
CA THR A 15 40.04 -4.89 30.58
C THR A 15 39.75 -4.50 29.15
N ILE A 16 39.49 -3.21 28.90
CA ILE A 16 39.21 -2.68 27.56
C ILE A 16 40.51 -2.69 26.74
N VAL A 17 40.56 -3.53 25.71
CA VAL A 17 41.73 -3.66 24.82
C VAL A 17 41.54 -2.89 23.50
N GLY A 18 40.33 -2.49 23.18
CA GLY A 18 40.01 -1.77 21.95
C GLY A 18 38.65 -1.11 21.99
N VAL A 19 38.44 -0.11 21.15
CA VAL A 19 37.15 0.53 20.90
C VAL A 19 36.89 0.43 19.40
N CYS A 20 35.77 -0.19 19.05
CA CYS A 20 35.34 -0.32 17.67
C CYS A 20 34.33 0.78 17.36
N ALA A 21 34.49 1.46 16.23
CA ALA A 21 33.43 2.30 15.68
C ALA A 21 32.49 1.44 14.82
N ASP A 22 31.20 1.62 15.01
CA ASP A 22 30.21 0.97 14.14
C ASP A 22 30.33 1.59 12.73
N LYS A 23 30.46 0.76 11.71
CA LYS A 23 30.66 1.18 10.32
C LYS A 23 29.31 1.37 9.59
N GLU A 24 28.21 1.44 10.33
CA GLU A 24 26.91 1.68 9.74
C GLU A 24 26.82 3.12 9.26
N THR A 25 26.85 3.31 7.94
CA THR A 25 26.69 4.59 7.24
C THR A 25 25.24 5.01 7.09
N PHE A 26 24.30 4.28 7.66
CA PHE A 26 22.87 4.60 7.60
C PHE A 26 22.47 5.26 8.93
N GLU A 27 22.38 6.58 8.91
CA GLU A 27 21.68 7.33 9.95
C GLU A 27 20.20 7.47 9.51
N PRO A 28 19.28 6.72 10.12
CA PRO A 28 17.85 6.89 9.82
C PRO A 28 17.43 8.29 10.27
N THR A 29 16.77 9.02 9.39
CA THR A 29 16.16 10.31 9.75
C THR A 29 15.01 10.01 10.73
N MET A 30 15.18 10.37 12.00
CA MET A 30 14.18 10.16 13.04
C MET A 30 13.14 11.27 12.95
N GLU A 31 11.96 10.97 12.39
CA GLU A 31 10.84 11.92 12.26
C GLU A 31 9.75 11.70 13.30
N SER A 32 9.79 10.55 14.02
CA SER A 32 8.77 10.21 15.03
C SER A 32 9.36 9.49 16.24
N ILE A 33 8.58 9.48 17.35
CA ILE A 33 8.92 8.72 18.57
C ILE A 33 8.95 7.20 18.30
N ASP A 34 8.14 6.72 17.39
CA ASP A 34 8.11 5.31 16.98
C ASP A 34 9.38 4.92 16.20
N ASP A 35 9.91 5.81 15.38
CA ASP A 35 11.20 5.62 14.72
C ASP A 35 12.32 5.53 15.77
N TYR A 36 12.30 6.39 16.79
CA TYR A 36 13.24 6.33 17.90
C TYR A 36 13.18 4.98 18.62
N HIS A 37 12.01 4.45 18.91
CA HIS A 37 11.86 3.14 19.53
C HIS A 37 12.26 1.99 18.61
N THR A 38 11.99 2.08 17.34
CA THR A 38 12.32 1.06 16.34
C THR A 38 13.82 0.99 16.07
N TYR A 39 14.46 2.13 15.90
CA TYR A 39 15.89 2.21 15.56
C TYR A 39 16.81 2.23 16.77
N ASN A 40 16.37 2.74 17.91
CA ASN A 40 17.18 2.82 19.12
C ASN A 40 17.29 1.46 19.85
N GLN A 41 16.44 0.47 19.56
CA GLN A 41 16.61 -0.89 20.07
C GLN A 41 17.87 -1.59 19.52
N SER A 42 18.42 -1.11 18.41
CA SER A 42 19.66 -1.63 17.81
C SER A 42 20.92 -0.85 18.17
N THR A 43 20.80 0.34 18.80
CA THR A 43 21.90 1.23 19.14
C THR A 43 22.40 1.08 20.58
N GLY A 44 22.04 -0.01 21.28
CA GLY A 44 22.67 -0.36 22.55
C GLY A 44 24.19 -0.53 22.37
N SER A 45 24.99 0.05 23.27
CA SER A 45 26.43 -0.14 23.29
C SER A 45 26.77 -1.63 23.26
N LYS A 46 27.45 -2.06 22.19
CA LYS A 46 27.86 -3.47 22.01
C LYS A 46 29.21 -3.68 22.66
N VAL A 47 29.35 -4.71 23.43
CA VAL A 47 30.62 -5.15 24.00
C VAL A 47 31.02 -6.46 23.34
N TYR A 48 32.20 -6.48 22.74
CA TYR A 48 32.77 -7.67 22.13
C TYR A 48 33.74 -8.35 23.11
N VAL A 49 33.50 -9.60 23.43
CA VAL A 49 34.34 -10.41 24.29
C VAL A 49 34.90 -11.61 23.50
N PRO A 50 36.08 -12.16 23.85
CA PRO A 50 36.57 -13.40 23.25
C PRO A 50 35.58 -14.54 23.42
N SER A 51 35.43 -15.40 22.38
CA SER A 51 34.51 -16.55 22.43
C SER A 51 34.80 -17.50 23.58
N GLU A 52 36.05 -17.61 23.96
CA GLU A 52 36.52 -18.44 25.10
C GLU A 52 36.02 -17.92 26.45
N SER A 53 35.64 -16.62 26.55
CA SER A 53 35.09 -16.01 27.77
C SER A 53 33.56 -16.18 27.86
N TRP A 54 32.91 -16.74 26.86
CA TRP A 54 31.45 -16.93 26.81
C TRP A 54 30.88 -17.77 27.97
N PRO A 55 31.51 -18.90 28.36
CA PRO A 55 31.04 -19.72 29.46
C PRO A 55 31.02 -19.01 30.84
N ILE A 56 31.80 -17.88 30.96
CA ILE A 56 31.79 -17.08 32.19
C ILE A 56 30.45 -16.36 32.39
N PHE A 57 29.80 -15.97 31.31
CA PHE A 57 28.53 -15.22 31.34
C PHE A 57 27.29 -16.11 31.27
N TYR A 58 27.40 -17.20 30.52
CA TYR A 58 26.26 -18.08 30.25
C TYR A 58 26.61 -19.50 30.75
N GLN A 59 25.70 -20.10 31.48
CA GLN A 59 25.87 -21.46 32.00
C GLN A 59 25.96 -22.54 30.93
N PHE A 60 25.64 -22.15 29.68
CA PHE A 60 25.65 -23.04 28.50
C PHE A 60 26.63 -22.50 27.48
N ASP A 61 27.51 -23.36 26.99
CA ASP A 61 28.50 -23.08 25.95
C ASP A 61 27.85 -23.02 24.53
N GLU A 62 26.55 -22.92 24.47
CA GLU A 62 25.78 -22.97 23.24
C GLU A 62 25.46 -21.53 22.77
N PRO A 63 25.76 -21.16 21.51
CA PRO A 63 25.43 -19.85 20.97
C PRO A 63 23.91 -19.65 20.92
N GLN A 64 23.41 -18.55 21.47
CA GLN A 64 21.98 -18.24 21.44
C GLN A 64 21.46 -17.90 20.04
N ASN A 65 22.32 -17.30 19.23
CA ASN A 65 22.02 -16.91 17.85
C ASN A 65 23.20 -17.23 16.94
N ALA A 66 22.93 -17.85 15.79
CA ALA A 66 23.90 -18.07 14.74
C ALA A 66 23.49 -17.29 13.48
N LEU A 67 24.37 -16.46 12.95
CA LEU A 67 24.18 -15.72 11.70
C LEU A 67 24.84 -16.47 10.56
N LEU A 68 24.06 -16.90 9.58
CA LEU A 68 24.54 -17.62 8.41
C LEU A 68 24.48 -16.70 7.18
N LYS A 69 25.63 -16.53 6.53
CA LYS A 69 25.70 -15.86 5.25
C LYS A 69 25.60 -16.89 4.13
N VAL A 70 24.61 -16.73 3.28
CA VAL A 70 24.33 -17.63 2.14
C VAL A 70 24.74 -16.94 0.84
N ASP A 71 25.24 -17.70 -0.12
CA ASP A 71 25.70 -17.25 -1.43
C ASP A 71 24.57 -16.75 -2.34
N ALA A 72 23.39 -17.36 -2.25
CA ALA A 72 22.22 -16.99 -3.06
C ALA A 72 20.92 -16.96 -2.24
N THR A 73 20.09 -15.97 -2.50
CA THR A 73 18.79 -15.78 -1.82
C THR A 73 17.86 -16.99 -1.96
N SER A 74 17.95 -17.72 -3.08
CA SER A 74 17.16 -18.93 -3.33
C SER A 74 17.49 -20.07 -2.35
N ASN A 75 18.69 -20.10 -1.78
CA ASN A 75 19.16 -21.12 -0.86
C ASN A 75 18.91 -20.80 0.61
N MET A 76 18.49 -19.59 0.96
CA MET A 76 18.34 -19.14 2.35
C MET A 76 17.45 -20.06 3.18
N THR A 77 16.26 -20.41 2.68
CA THR A 77 15.32 -21.27 3.42
C THR A 77 15.87 -22.67 3.62
N ARG A 78 16.53 -23.25 2.61
CA ARG A 78 17.11 -24.60 2.67
C ARG A 78 18.28 -24.64 3.63
N VAL A 79 19.27 -23.77 3.43
CA VAL A 79 20.47 -23.71 4.28
C VAL A 79 20.13 -23.39 5.72
N GLY A 80 19.18 -22.48 5.97
CA GLY A 80 18.71 -22.17 7.32
C GLY A 80 18.10 -23.39 8.03
N LYS A 81 17.29 -24.19 7.32
CA LYS A 81 16.70 -25.43 7.90
C LYS A 81 17.77 -26.49 8.16
N GLU A 82 18.68 -26.70 7.22
CA GLU A 82 19.78 -27.67 7.37
C GLU A 82 20.69 -27.28 8.54
N ALA A 83 21.02 -26.00 8.68
CA ALA A 83 21.83 -25.50 9.79
C ALA A 83 21.08 -25.67 11.14
N ALA A 84 19.80 -25.37 11.22
CA ALA A 84 19.02 -25.58 12.43
C ALA A 84 18.96 -27.06 12.80
N GLN A 85 18.86 -27.97 11.82
CA GLN A 85 18.90 -29.43 12.08
C GLN A 85 20.27 -29.86 12.64
N ILE A 86 21.36 -29.40 12.02
CA ILE A 86 22.72 -29.73 12.49
C ILE A 86 22.93 -29.21 13.91
N LEU A 87 22.55 -27.97 14.19
CA LEU A 87 22.65 -27.40 15.53
C LEU A 87 21.83 -28.19 16.54
N ASN A 88 20.59 -28.52 16.22
CA ASN A 88 19.70 -29.28 17.11
C ASN A 88 20.18 -30.74 17.35
N THR A 89 20.95 -31.32 16.41
CA THR A 89 21.50 -32.67 16.61
C THR A 89 22.58 -32.66 17.70
N ASN A 90 23.25 -31.54 17.93
CA ASN A 90 24.33 -31.39 18.89
C ASN A 90 23.87 -30.81 20.23
N VAL A 91 22.60 -30.36 20.34
CA VAL A 91 22.05 -29.82 21.58
C VAL A 91 21.59 -30.96 22.47
N SER A 92 22.19 -31.07 23.67
CA SER A 92 21.86 -32.10 24.64
C SER A 92 20.54 -31.90 25.37
N SER A 93 19.92 -30.72 25.23
CA SER A 93 18.69 -30.35 25.94
C SER A 93 17.46 -30.48 25.03
N SER A 94 16.47 -31.23 25.46
CA SER A 94 15.19 -31.39 24.76
C SER A 94 14.28 -30.13 24.84
N SER A 95 14.61 -29.19 25.72
CA SER A 95 13.79 -27.99 25.98
C SER A 95 14.13 -26.79 25.13
N VAL A 96 15.32 -26.73 24.50
CA VAL A 96 15.80 -25.63 23.67
C VAL A 96 16.06 -26.14 22.26
N GLN A 97 15.46 -25.50 21.28
CA GLN A 97 15.65 -25.86 19.87
C GLN A 97 15.97 -24.63 19.04
N TYR A 98 16.97 -24.76 18.16
CA TYR A 98 17.27 -23.76 17.15
C TYR A 98 16.21 -23.76 16.05
N LYS A 99 15.72 -22.59 15.70
CA LYS A 99 14.80 -22.38 14.56
C LYS A 99 15.41 -21.44 13.55
N ALA A 100 15.36 -21.80 12.28
CA ALA A 100 15.74 -20.89 11.22
C ALA A 100 14.74 -19.77 11.10
N GLN A 101 15.19 -18.52 11.24
CA GLN A 101 14.40 -17.33 10.94
C GLN A 101 14.47 -17.05 9.43
N ASP A 102 13.43 -17.38 8.71
CA ASP A 102 13.35 -17.20 7.26
C ASP A 102 12.84 -15.79 6.94
N LEU A 103 13.78 -14.83 6.87
CA LEU A 103 13.48 -13.44 6.52
C LEU A 103 12.87 -13.31 5.12
N LEU A 104 13.28 -14.19 4.18
CA LEU A 104 12.72 -14.19 2.83
C LEU A 104 11.26 -14.63 2.84
N LYS A 105 10.92 -15.63 3.65
CA LYS A 105 9.54 -16.08 3.83
C LYS A 105 8.70 -14.96 4.45
N GLN A 106 9.19 -14.31 5.50
CA GLN A 106 8.51 -13.17 6.12
C GLN A 106 8.26 -12.03 5.13
N ALA A 107 9.28 -11.67 4.32
CA ALA A 107 9.13 -10.65 3.29
C ALA A 107 8.07 -11.04 2.23
N LYS A 108 8.04 -12.31 1.81
CA LYS A 108 7.01 -12.82 0.89
C LYS A 108 5.63 -12.82 1.51
N ASP A 109 5.51 -13.18 2.78
CA ASP A 109 4.22 -13.19 3.48
C ASP A 109 3.66 -11.76 3.61
N ILE A 110 4.51 -10.78 3.96
CA ILE A 110 4.14 -9.35 3.97
C ILE A 110 3.74 -8.89 2.56
N GLN A 111 4.49 -9.28 1.54
CA GLN A 111 4.14 -8.95 0.15
C GLN A 111 2.79 -9.55 -0.27
N ASN A 112 2.51 -10.80 0.12
CA ASN A 112 1.24 -11.46 -0.17
C ASN A 112 0.08 -10.82 0.57
N LEU A 113 0.27 -10.44 1.85
CA LEU A 113 -0.71 -9.66 2.61
C LEU A 113 -1.00 -8.31 1.94
N SER A 114 0.04 -7.60 1.50
CA SER A 114 -0.12 -6.33 0.78
C SER A 114 -0.88 -6.52 -0.53
N LYS A 115 -0.59 -7.55 -1.32
CA LYS A 115 -1.34 -7.89 -2.54
C LYS A 115 -2.80 -8.21 -2.25
N SER A 116 -3.07 -8.99 -1.21
CA SER A 116 -4.44 -9.34 -0.80
C SER A 116 -5.22 -8.11 -0.37
N THR A 117 -4.61 -7.24 0.44
CA THR A 117 -5.21 -5.96 0.87
C THR A 117 -5.51 -5.06 -0.32
N ASN A 118 -4.56 -4.92 -1.25
CA ASN A 118 -4.76 -4.13 -2.47
C ASN A 118 -5.92 -4.69 -3.33
N ALA A 119 -6.01 -6.01 -3.47
CA ALA A 119 -7.12 -6.64 -4.19
C ALA A 119 -8.46 -6.35 -3.53
N MET A 120 -8.55 -6.44 -2.20
CA MET A 120 -9.75 -6.10 -1.44
C MET A 120 -10.15 -4.62 -1.63
N LEU A 121 -9.19 -3.69 -1.59
CA LEU A 121 -9.44 -2.26 -1.82
C LEU A 121 -9.95 -2.01 -3.24
N ILE A 122 -9.43 -2.72 -4.26
CA ILE A 122 -9.90 -2.62 -5.64
C ILE A 122 -11.36 -3.09 -5.76
N TRP A 123 -11.73 -4.19 -5.09
CA TRP A 123 -13.13 -4.65 -5.09
C TRP A 123 -14.08 -3.65 -4.41
N ILE A 124 -13.69 -3.10 -3.27
CA ILE A 124 -14.49 -2.07 -2.56
C ILE A 124 -14.65 -0.83 -3.44
N ALA A 125 -13.56 -0.34 -4.03
CA ALA A 125 -13.58 0.79 -4.96
C ALA A 125 -14.46 0.50 -6.19
N GLY A 126 -14.36 -0.71 -6.76
CA GLY A 126 -15.17 -1.14 -7.89
C GLY A 126 -16.67 -1.12 -7.60
N ILE A 127 -17.09 -1.66 -6.45
CA ILE A 127 -18.49 -1.62 -6.02
C ILE A 127 -18.95 -0.18 -5.82
N SER A 128 -18.16 0.66 -5.15
CA SER A 128 -18.47 2.08 -4.94
C SER A 128 -18.64 2.82 -6.26
N LEU A 129 -17.81 2.51 -7.24
CA LEU A 129 -17.86 3.09 -8.58
C LEU A 129 -19.09 2.65 -9.37
N LEU A 130 -19.50 1.38 -9.25
CA LEU A 130 -20.75 0.90 -9.83
C LEU A 130 -21.96 1.64 -9.25
N VAL A 131 -22.02 1.79 -7.94
CA VAL A 131 -23.11 2.54 -7.28
C VAL A 131 -23.12 4.00 -7.73
N GLY A 132 -21.96 4.65 -7.79
CA GLY A 132 -21.80 6.00 -8.33
C GLY A 132 -22.22 6.13 -9.79
N GLY A 133 -21.86 5.15 -10.63
CA GLY A 133 -22.26 5.08 -12.03
C GLY A 133 -23.76 4.94 -12.24
N ILE A 134 -24.44 4.11 -11.42
CA ILE A 134 -25.89 4.00 -11.41
C ILE A 134 -26.53 5.35 -10.99
N GLY A 135 -25.92 6.06 -10.03
CA GLY A 135 -26.33 7.40 -9.66
C GLY A 135 -26.28 8.38 -10.83
N VAL A 136 -25.18 8.39 -11.60
CA VAL A 136 -25.05 9.21 -12.82
C VAL A 136 -26.10 8.82 -13.85
N MET A 137 -26.32 7.53 -14.08
CA MET A 137 -27.36 7.05 -15.00
C MET A 137 -28.74 7.55 -14.61
N ASN A 138 -29.09 7.49 -13.33
CA ASN A 138 -30.40 7.96 -12.83
C ASN A 138 -30.57 9.46 -12.99
N ILE A 139 -29.54 10.26 -12.67
CA ILE A 139 -29.58 11.73 -12.88
C ILE A 139 -29.77 12.04 -14.37
N MET A 140 -29.04 11.35 -15.25
CA MET A 140 -29.14 11.55 -16.69
C MET A 140 -30.53 11.14 -17.22
N LEU A 141 -31.12 10.07 -16.70
CA LEU A 141 -32.50 9.68 -17.08
C LEU A 141 -33.52 10.76 -16.69
N VAL A 142 -33.39 11.31 -15.49
CA VAL A 142 -34.25 12.43 -15.04
C VAL A 142 -34.02 13.66 -15.93
N THR A 143 -32.77 14.02 -16.21
CA THR A 143 -32.43 15.15 -17.08
C THR A 143 -33.04 14.98 -18.49
N VAL A 144 -32.99 13.77 -19.06
CA VAL A 144 -33.60 13.47 -20.36
C VAL A 144 -35.13 13.64 -20.31
N THR A 145 -35.78 13.19 -19.24
CA THR A 145 -37.25 13.37 -19.09
C THR A 145 -37.63 14.83 -18.91
N GLU A 146 -36.89 15.61 -18.12
CA GLU A 146 -37.13 17.04 -17.95
C GLU A 146 -36.92 17.85 -19.25
N ARG A 147 -35.92 17.43 -20.07
CA ARG A 147 -35.62 18.10 -21.35
C ARG A 147 -36.31 17.46 -22.56
N THR A 148 -37.34 16.63 -22.36
CA THR A 148 -38.01 15.90 -23.45
C THR A 148 -38.53 16.84 -24.53
N LYS A 149 -39.19 17.96 -24.18
CA LYS A 149 -39.67 18.97 -25.15
C LYS A 149 -38.55 19.63 -25.96
N GLU A 150 -37.42 19.95 -25.32
CA GLU A 150 -36.26 20.52 -25.98
C GLU A 150 -35.66 19.53 -26.99
N ILE A 151 -35.54 18.26 -26.64
CA ILE A 151 -35.06 17.20 -27.51
C ILE A 151 -36.03 17.02 -28.69
N GLY A 152 -37.35 16.99 -28.42
CA GLY A 152 -38.39 16.90 -29.45
C GLY A 152 -38.28 18.06 -30.45
N LEU A 153 -38.12 19.29 -29.97
CA LEU A 153 -37.97 20.46 -30.79
C LEU A 153 -36.72 20.37 -31.67
N LYS A 154 -35.56 20.05 -31.10
CA LYS A 154 -34.32 19.84 -31.86
C LYS A 154 -34.48 18.82 -32.95
N LYS A 155 -35.18 17.73 -32.72
CA LYS A 155 -35.46 16.70 -33.72
C LYS A 155 -36.44 17.16 -34.81
N ALA A 156 -37.48 17.90 -34.42
CA ALA A 156 -38.44 18.43 -35.36
C ALA A 156 -37.80 19.39 -36.38
N ILE A 157 -36.77 20.17 -35.95
CA ILE A 157 -36.00 21.03 -36.86
C ILE A 157 -34.85 20.31 -37.57
N GLY A 158 -34.76 18.96 -37.46
CA GLY A 158 -33.84 18.15 -38.24
C GLY A 158 -32.55 17.69 -37.57
N ALA A 159 -32.44 17.75 -36.24
CA ALA A 159 -31.25 17.25 -35.53
C ALA A 159 -31.11 15.74 -35.73
N ARG A 160 -29.90 15.32 -36.10
CA ARG A 160 -29.58 13.89 -36.29
C ARG A 160 -29.54 13.15 -34.94
N LYS A 161 -30.01 11.92 -34.88
CA LYS A 161 -29.96 11.06 -33.67
C LYS A 161 -28.55 11.03 -33.04
N LYS A 162 -27.51 10.92 -33.86
CA LYS A 162 -26.12 10.92 -33.37
C LYS A 162 -25.72 12.22 -32.66
N ALA A 163 -26.20 13.39 -33.13
CA ALA A 163 -25.89 14.67 -32.51
C ALA A 163 -26.47 14.75 -31.09
N ILE A 164 -27.72 14.29 -30.91
CA ILE A 164 -28.35 14.24 -29.56
C ILE A 164 -27.63 13.24 -28.68
N LEU A 165 -27.29 12.05 -29.20
CA LEU A 165 -26.57 11.04 -28.44
C LEU A 165 -25.23 11.58 -27.94
N PHE A 166 -24.43 12.19 -28.81
CA PHE A 166 -23.14 12.78 -28.42
C PHE A 166 -23.29 13.95 -27.46
N GLN A 167 -24.33 14.76 -27.58
CA GLN A 167 -24.60 15.87 -26.68
C GLN A 167 -24.76 15.37 -25.23
N PHE A 168 -25.65 14.39 -24.99
CA PHE A 168 -25.91 13.84 -23.68
C PHE A 168 -24.73 12.99 -23.17
N LEU A 169 -24.06 12.27 -24.06
CA LEU A 169 -22.89 11.48 -23.69
C LEU A 169 -21.73 12.37 -23.23
N THR A 170 -21.47 13.48 -23.92
CA THR A 170 -20.44 14.44 -23.51
C THR A 170 -20.80 15.10 -22.17
N GLU A 171 -22.07 15.39 -21.91
CA GLU A 171 -22.55 15.91 -20.62
C GLU A 171 -22.25 14.94 -19.48
N ALA A 172 -22.51 13.64 -19.68
CA ALA A 172 -22.18 12.59 -18.71
C ALA A 172 -20.66 12.48 -18.48
N VAL A 173 -19.87 12.49 -19.55
CA VAL A 173 -18.40 12.42 -19.46
C VAL A 173 -17.81 13.63 -18.75
N VAL A 174 -18.29 14.83 -19.05
CA VAL A 174 -17.83 16.05 -18.36
C VAL A 174 -18.16 15.99 -16.88
N LEU A 175 -19.39 15.61 -16.53
CA LEU A 175 -19.83 15.49 -15.14
C LEU A 175 -18.95 14.50 -14.36
N THR A 176 -18.71 13.31 -14.92
CA THR A 176 -17.88 12.29 -14.26
C THR A 176 -16.41 12.68 -14.22
N SER A 177 -15.91 13.40 -15.24
CA SER A 177 -14.52 13.90 -15.24
C SER A 177 -14.28 14.93 -14.16
N ILE A 178 -15.20 15.88 -13.98
CA ILE A 178 -15.14 16.87 -12.89
C ILE A 178 -15.19 16.15 -11.54
N GLY A 179 -16.12 15.19 -11.38
CA GLY A 179 -16.18 14.35 -10.18
C GLY A 179 -14.89 13.60 -9.92
N GLY A 180 -14.27 13.03 -10.96
CA GLY A 180 -12.98 12.34 -10.87
C GLY A 180 -11.83 13.26 -10.43
N ILE A 181 -11.75 14.48 -10.99
CA ILE A 181 -10.73 15.47 -10.58
C ILE A 181 -10.94 15.90 -9.12
N VAL A 182 -12.17 16.21 -8.73
CA VAL A 182 -12.50 16.55 -7.34
C VAL A 182 -12.18 15.37 -6.41
N GLY A 183 -12.51 14.15 -6.82
CA GLY A 183 -12.17 12.94 -6.08
C GLY A 183 -10.67 12.74 -5.87
N VAL A 184 -9.85 12.99 -6.89
CA VAL A 184 -8.39 12.94 -6.78
C VAL A 184 -7.87 14.03 -5.82
N LEU A 185 -8.35 15.25 -5.93
CA LEU A 185 -7.92 16.36 -5.06
C LEU A 185 -8.31 16.11 -3.60
N THR A 186 -9.53 15.65 -3.34
CA THR A 186 -9.98 15.31 -1.98
C THR A 186 -9.22 14.09 -1.44
N GLY A 187 -8.96 13.08 -2.28
CA GLY A 187 -8.18 11.91 -1.89
C GLY A 187 -6.74 12.26 -1.47
N ILE A 188 -6.07 13.15 -2.22
CA ILE A 188 -4.74 13.65 -1.85
C ILE A 188 -4.79 14.45 -0.55
N GLY A 189 -5.80 15.30 -0.39
CA GLY A 189 -5.99 16.10 0.81
C GLY A 189 -6.16 15.23 2.05
N LEU A 190 -7.04 14.23 1.98
CA LEU A 190 -7.27 13.27 3.07
C LEU A 190 -6.03 12.41 3.35
N ALA A 191 -5.34 11.94 2.31
CA ALA A 191 -4.12 11.15 2.48
C ALA A 191 -3.02 11.94 3.21
N LYS A 192 -2.81 13.22 2.84
CA LYS A 192 -1.87 14.11 3.55
C LYS A 192 -2.30 14.37 4.99
N LEU A 193 -3.59 14.58 5.21
CA LEU A 193 -4.12 14.81 6.55
C LEU A 193 -3.86 13.60 7.47
N ILE A 194 -4.16 12.39 7.00
CA ILE A 194 -3.89 11.13 7.72
C ILE A 194 -2.39 10.93 7.95
N SER A 195 -1.56 11.28 6.97
CA SER A 195 -0.10 11.24 7.09
C SER A 195 0.41 12.10 8.25
N ILE A 196 -0.11 13.32 8.39
CA ILE A 196 0.27 14.23 9.48
C ILE A 196 -0.12 13.66 10.86
N PHE A 197 -1.32 13.05 10.96
CA PHE A 197 -1.79 12.50 12.23
C PHE A 197 -1.08 11.20 12.63
N ASN A 198 -0.76 10.34 11.67
CA ASN A 198 -0.21 9.01 11.93
C ASN A 198 1.32 8.95 11.77
N GLY A 199 1.98 10.03 11.32
CA GLY A 199 3.43 10.03 11.08
C GLY A 199 3.88 9.12 9.91
N THR A 200 2.95 8.61 9.08
CA THR A 200 3.27 7.69 7.99
C THR A 200 3.53 8.44 6.69
N PRO A 201 4.64 8.20 5.97
CA PRO A 201 4.92 8.89 4.72
C PRO A 201 3.92 8.46 3.63
N VAL A 202 3.34 9.44 2.92
CA VAL A 202 2.44 9.19 1.79
C VAL A 202 3.18 9.38 0.47
N SER A 203 3.18 8.35 -0.35
CA SER A 203 3.68 8.40 -1.72
C SER A 203 2.55 8.70 -2.70
N ILE A 204 2.63 9.83 -3.40
CA ILE A 204 1.66 10.25 -4.41
C ILE A 204 2.14 9.80 -5.77
N SER A 205 1.36 8.94 -6.44
CA SER A 205 1.67 8.43 -7.77
C SER A 205 0.91 9.22 -8.84
N ILE A 206 1.63 10.06 -9.61
CA ILE A 206 1.06 10.82 -10.73
C ILE A 206 0.38 9.91 -11.78
N PRO A 207 0.97 8.78 -12.20
CA PRO A 207 0.30 7.87 -13.13
C PRO A 207 -1.03 7.34 -12.61
N ALA A 208 -1.12 7.02 -11.29
CA ALA A 208 -2.37 6.55 -10.69
C ALA A 208 -3.45 7.64 -10.71
N MET A 209 -3.09 8.91 -10.50
CA MET A 209 -4.01 10.03 -10.57
C MET A 209 -4.61 10.19 -11.97
N ILE A 210 -3.78 10.15 -12.99
CA ILE A 210 -4.22 10.25 -14.40
C ILE A 210 -5.14 9.08 -14.74
N LEU A 211 -4.74 7.87 -14.35
CA LEU A 211 -5.53 6.67 -14.58
C LEU A 211 -6.90 6.74 -13.89
N SER A 212 -6.99 7.29 -12.69
CA SER A 212 -8.25 7.47 -11.96
C SER A 212 -9.22 8.40 -12.69
N VAL A 213 -8.73 9.51 -13.25
CA VAL A 213 -9.55 10.43 -14.04
C VAL A 213 -10.01 9.77 -15.34
N LEU A 214 -9.12 9.08 -16.05
CA LEU A 214 -9.48 8.33 -17.27
C LEU A 214 -10.53 7.25 -16.97
N PHE A 215 -10.40 6.58 -15.84
CA PHE A 215 -11.37 5.58 -15.41
C PHE A 215 -12.73 6.20 -15.09
N SER A 216 -12.74 7.38 -14.46
CA SER A 216 -13.97 8.15 -14.21
C SER A 216 -14.67 8.56 -15.51
N MET A 217 -13.91 8.97 -16.54
CA MET A 217 -14.45 9.26 -17.88
C MET A 217 -15.08 8.00 -18.51
N ALA A 218 -14.40 6.85 -18.40
CA ALA A 218 -14.91 5.60 -18.94
C ALA A 218 -16.25 5.20 -18.29
N ILE A 219 -16.39 5.40 -16.99
CA ILE A 219 -17.65 5.19 -16.26
C ILE A 219 -18.74 6.14 -16.76
N GLY A 220 -18.41 7.41 -17.00
CA GLY A 220 -19.33 8.37 -17.63
C GLY A 220 -19.87 7.91 -18.98
N ILE A 221 -19.00 7.33 -19.81
CA ILE A 221 -19.39 6.75 -21.10
C ILE A 221 -20.32 5.55 -20.90
N ILE A 222 -19.93 4.57 -20.06
CA ILE A 222 -20.68 3.32 -19.86
C ILE A 222 -22.08 3.62 -19.31
N PHE A 223 -22.18 4.38 -18.23
CA PHE A 223 -23.47 4.66 -17.58
C PHE A 223 -24.26 5.78 -18.25
N GLY A 224 -23.60 6.69 -18.99
CA GLY A 224 -24.25 7.71 -19.80
C GLY A 224 -24.80 7.21 -21.13
N LEU A 225 -24.33 6.05 -21.64
CA LEU A 225 -24.72 5.54 -22.96
C LEU A 225 -26.23 5.23 -23.03
N LEU A 226 -26.79 4.57 -22.02
CA LEU A 226 -28.20 4.14 -22.01
C LEU A 226 -29.16 5.34 -21.97
N PRO A 227 -29.02 6.35 -21.09
CA PRO A 227 -29.87 7.55 -21.12
C PRO A 227 -29.68 8.37 -22.40
N SER A 228 -28.46 8.49 -22.91
CA SER A 228 -28.18 9.22 -24.16
C SER A 228 -28.82 8.52 -25.37
N TYR A 229 -28.84 7.18 -25.39
CA TYR A 229 -29.50 6.41 -26.43
C TYR A 229 -31.02 6.57 -26.37
N LYS A 230 -31.62 6.60 -25.14
CA LYS A 230 -33.04 6.88 -24.96
C LYS A 230 -33.37 8.28 -25.49
N ALA A 231 -32.62 9.31 -25.13
CA ALA A 231 -32.81 10.67 -25.62
C ALA A 231 -32.74 10.74 -27.15
N ALA A 232 -31.75 10.05 -27.76
CA ALA A 232 -31.56 10.01 -29.19
C ALA A 232 -32.72 9.30 -29.94
N ASN A 233 -33.48 8.43 -29.30
CA ASN A 233 -34.57 7.67 -29.93
C ASN A 233 -35.97 8.19 -29.56
N LEU A 234 -36.10 9.26 -28.79
CA LEU A 234 -37.40 9.90 -28.51
C LEU A 234 -38.12 10.27 -29.81
N ASP A 235 -39.43 10.02 -29.88
CA ASP A 235 -40.24 10.48 -31.01
C ASP A 235 -40.54 11.98 -30.85
N PRO A 236 -40.29 12.80 -31.89
CA PRO A 236 -40.53 14.25 -31.81
C PRO A 236 -42.02 14.59 -31.53
N ILE A 237 -42.96 13.77 -32.09
CA ILE A 237 -44.39 14.04 -31.92
C ILE A 237 -44.82 13.76 -30.47
N GLU A 238 -44.38 12.62 -29.93
CA GLU A 238 -44.68 12.26 -28.53
C GLU A 238 -43.99 13.24 -27.54
N ALA A 239 -42.74 13.60 -27.83
CA ALA A 239 -41.96 14.51 -27.00
C ALA A 239 -42.57 15.91 -26.89
N LEU A 240 -43.21 16.42 -27.95
CA LEU A 240 -43.87 17.72 -27.96
C LEU A 240 -45.31 17.66 -27.36
N ARG A 241 -45.92 16.46 -27.32
CA ARG A 241 -47.28 16.25 -26.76
C ARG A 241 -47.26 15.99 -25.25
N HIS A 242 -46.11 15.73 -24.67
CA HIS A 242 -45.96 15.46 -23.25
C HIS A 242 -46.18 16.77 -22.45
N GLU A 243 -47.22 16.81 -21.62
CA GLU A 243 -47.49 17.86 -20.63
C GLU A 243 -46.59 17.69 -19.39
#